data_086108afc9868bb614a9be0cb0d3e312
#
_entry.id   086108afc9868bb614a9be0cb0d3e312
#
_cell.length_a   1.000
_cell.length_b   1.000
_cell.length_c   1.000
_cell.angle_alpha   90.00
_cell.angle_beta   90.00
_cell.angle_gamma   90.00
#
_symmetry.space_group_name_H-M   'P 1'
#
loop_
_entity.id
_entity.type
_entity.pdbx_description
1 polymer ?
#
loop_
_entity_poly.entity_id
_entity_poly.type
_entity_poly.pdbx_seq_one_letter_code
_entity_poly.pdbx_strand_id
1 'polypeptide(L)'
;MRRIITGHNDKGKSIVSIDGPPARSIGEDVGGLYELWNTDGNDVVSTDAIDRADDDIILSPPSGGTKFRYFQINPLPEGIPDDMLQEIAADAFEKVGASHHRVDTSKHPAMHKTETVDYIILLKGDVTLILDEEEVKINPFDVVVQRGTNHAWVNNGSDPALLIAVLID
;
A
#
# COMPACT_ATOMS: atom_id res chain seq x y z
N MET A 1 12.10 6.81 -6.06
CA MET A 1 12.22 5.85 -4.92
C MET A 1 13.30 4.83 -5.27
N ARG A 2 14.05 4.31 -4.29
CA ARG A 2 15.12 3.31 -4.44
C ARG A 2 14.93 2.25 -3.36
N ARG A 3 15.10 0.97 -3.71
CA ARG A 3 15.18 -0.14 -2.76
C ARG A 3 16.55 -0.76 -2.78
N ILE A 4 17.06 -1.21 -1.64
CA ILE A 4 18.30 -1.96 -1.47
C ILE A 4 17.95 -3.24 -0.72
N ILE A 5 18.13 -4.38 -1.38
CA ILE A 5 17.88 -5.69 -0.79
C ILE A 5 19.20 -6.36 -0.52
N THR A 6 19.39 -6.83 0.70
CA THR A 6 20.61 -7.53 1.11
C THR A 6 20.43 -9.03 0.98
N GLY A 7 21.50 -9.75 0.81
CA GLY A 7 21.54 -11.21 0.71
C GLY A 7 22.92 -11.76 1.04
N HIS A 8 23.16 -12.99 0.63
CA HIS A 8 24.42 -13.67 0.85
C HIS A 8 24.98 -14.21 -0.48
N ASN A 9 26.30 -14.17 -0.63
CA ASN A 9 26.98 -14.85 -1.73
C ASN A 9 27.21 -16.34 -1.39
N ASP A 10 27.78 -17.08 -2.34
CA ASP A 10 28.09 -18.53 -2.19
C ASP A 10 29.02 -18.87 -1.02
N LYS A 11 29.71 -17.87 -0.44
CA LYS A 11 30.57 -18.02 0.75
C LYS A 11 29.86 -17.61 2.04
N GLY A 12 28.53 -17.36 2.00
CA GLY A 12 27.73 -16.91 3.15
C GLY A 12 28.08 -15.48 3.61
N LYS A 13 28.70 -14.65 2.78
CA LYS A 13 29.00 -13.26 3.11
C LYS A 13 27.87 -12.35 2.66
N SER A 14 27.51 -11.40 3.53
CA SER A 14 26.49 -10.42 3.21
C SER A 14 26.88 -9.54 2.02
N ILE A 15 25.93 -9.34 1.13
CA ILE A 15 26.07 -8.51 -0.07
C ILE A 15 24.79 -7.68 -0.28
N VAL A 16 24.85 -6.69 -1.15
CA VAL A 16 23.67 -6.10 -1.77
C VAL A 16 23.29 -6.99 -2.94
N SER A 17 22.11 -7.60 -2.87
CA SER A 17 21.57 -8.46 -3.94
C SER A 17 20.82 -7.65 -4.99
N ILE A 18 20.05 -6.63 -4.56
CA ILE A 18 19.31 -5.73 -5.45
C ILE A 18 19.55 -4.29 -5.01
N ASP A 19 19.82 -3.42 -5.96
CA ASP A 19 19.93 -1.98 -5.78
C ASP A 19 19.27 -1.29 -6.98
N GLY A 20 18.08 -0.74 -6.79
CA GLY A 20 17.30 -0.21 -7.90
C GLY A 20 15.98 0.42 -7.48
N PRO A 21 15.07 0.64 -8.44
CA PRO A 21 13.73 1.14 -8.17
C PRO A 21 12.88 0.07 -7.46
N PRO A 22 11.63 0.40 -7.05
CA PRO A 22 10.62 -0.60 -6.70
C PRO A 22 10.53 -1.70 -7.77
N ALA A 23 10.18 -2.92 -7.38
CA ALA A 23 10.10 -4.04 -8.32
C ALA A 23 9.02 -3.82 -9.37
N ARG A 24 7.84 -3.43 -8.91
CA ARG A 24 6.69 -3.10 -9.73
C ARG A 24 5.96 -1.87 -9.20
N SER A 25 5.20 -1.25 -10.08
CA SER A 25 4.26 -0.18 -9.74
C SER A 25 2.99 -0.29 -10.57
N ILE A 26 1.90 0.26 -10.06
CA ILE A 26 0.61 0.33 -10.73
C ILE A 26 -0.13 1.60 -10.31
N GLY A 27 -0.85 2.22 -11.24
CA GLY A 27 -1.74 3.36 -10.96
C GLY A 27 -1.03 4.68 -10.72
N GLU A 28 0.17 4.87 -11.26
CA GLU A 28 1.01 6.06 -11.03
C GLU A 28 0.34 7.37 -11.46
N ASP A 29 -0.57 7.31 -12.41
CA ASP A 29 -1.34 8.45 -12.94
C ASP A 29 -2.43 8.97 -11.98
N VAL A 30 -2.95 8.09 -11.12
CA VAL A 30 -4.01 8.43 -10.13
C VAL A 30 -3.53 8.35 -8.69
N GLY A 31 -2.27 8.00 -8.47
CA GLY A 31 -1.65 7.74 -7.17
C GLY A 31 -0.62 6.65 -7.33
N GLY A 32 -0.84 5.48 -6.76
CA GLY A 32 -0.10 4.28 -7.12
C GLY A 32 0.42 3.48 -5.95
N LEU A 33 0.63 2.20 -6.23
CA LEU A 33 1.33 1.25 -5.35
C LEU A 33 2.72 0.97 -5.95
N TYR A 34 3.73 0.89 -5.10
CA TYR A 34 5.11 0.65 -5.49
C TYR A 34 5.69 -0.46 -4.60
N GLU A 35 5.79 -1.66 -5.13
CA GLU A 35 6.22 -2.85 -4.40
C GLU A 35 7.71 -2.83 -4.11
N LEU A 36 8.06 -3.00 -2.84
CA LEU A 36 9.45 -3.00 -2.37
C LEU A 36 9.94 -4.40 -2.04
N TRP A 37 9.16 -5.16 -1.25
CA TRP A 37 9.48 -6.53 -0.86
C TRP A 37 8.23 -7.27 -0.40
N ASN A 38 8.13 -8.56 -0.77
CA ASN A 38 7.02 -9.41 -0.35
C ASN A 38 7.55 -10.74 0.18
N THR A 39 6.87 -11.30 1.18
CA THR A 39 7.10 -12.67 1.66
C THR A 39 5.84 -13.50 1.48
N ASP A 40 5.98 -14.82 1.34
CA ASP A 40 4.87 -15.75 1.14
C ASP A 40 4.48 -16.55 2.41
N GLY A 41 5.05 -16.19 3.55
CA GLY A 41 4.79 -16.85 4.83
C GLY A 41 5.62 -18.09 5.12
N ASN A 42 6.32 -18.64 4.14
CA ASN A 42 7.17 -19.81 4.36
C ASN A 42 8.58 -19.44 4.81
N ASP A 43 9.11 -18.33 4.33
CA ASP A 43 10.47 -17.88 4.61
C ASP A 43 10.54 -16.37 4.86
N VAL A 44 10.56 -15.95 6.12
CA VAL A 44 10.83 -14.56 6.48
C VAL A 44 12.27 -14.16 6.14
N VAL A 45 13.19 -15.11 6.28
CA VAL A 45 14.60 -14.97 5.88
C VAL A 45 14.90 -16.02 4.83
N SER A 46 14.49 -15.74 3.59
CA SER A 46 14.82 -16.62 2.48
C SER A 46 16.29 -16.48 2.09
N THR A 47 16.96 -17.60 1.88
CA THR A 47 18.29 -17.65 1.28
C THR A 47 18.22 -17.70 -0.25
N ASP A 48 17.04 -17.87 -0.83
CA ASP A 48 16.83 -17.77 -2.26
C ASP A 48 16.90 -16.31 -2.73
N ALA A 49 17.15 -16.10 -4.01
CA ALA A 49 17.23 -14.79 -4.62
C ALA A 49 15.89 -14.37 -5.28
N ILE A 50 14.76 -14.97 -4.87
CA ILE A 50 13.47 -14.71 -5.50
C ILE A 50 12.93 -13.37 -5.01
N ASP A 51 12.69 -12.47 -5.95
CA ASP A 51 12.06 -11.18 -5.71
C ASP A 51 10.55 -11.30 -5.93
N ARG A 52 9.82 -11.67 -4.90
CA ARG A 52 8.34 -11.80 -4.95
C ARG A 52 7.60 -10.47 -5.11
N ALA A 53 8.32 -9.36 -4.96
CA ALA A 53 7.75 -8.05 -5.26
C ALA A 53 7.65 -7.77 -6.77
N ASP A 54 8.29 -8.60 -7.61
CA ASP A 54 8.18 -8.54 -9.08
C ASP A 54 6.99 -9.36 -9.64
N ASP A 55 6.17 -9.96 -8.79
CA ASP A 55 4.89 -10.59 -9.17
C ASP A 55 3.80 -9.55 -9.41
N ASP A 56 2.63 -9.99 -9.90
CA ASP A 56 1.46 -9.12 -10.06
C ASP A 56 1.06 -8.45 -8.74
N ILE A 57 0.71 -7.17 -8.83
CA ILE A 57 0.35 -6.38 -7.66
C ILE A 57 -1.05 -6.78 -7.19
N ILE A 58 -1.11 -7.41 -6.01
CA ILE A 58 -2.34 -7.72 -5.28
C ILE A 58 -2.33 -6.93 -3.97
N LEU A 59 -3.49 -6.43 -3.53
CA LEU A 59 -3.56 -5.57 -2.34
C LEU A 59 -3.08 -6.31 -1.09
N SER A 60 -3.68 -7.46 -0.77
CA SER A 60 -3.36 -8.24 0.42
C SER A 60 -2.14 -9.14 0.23
N PRO A 61 -1.36 -9.41 1.27
CA PRO A 61 -0.34 -10.46 1.26
C PRO A 61 -1.00 -11.85 1.14
N PRO A 62 -0.25 -12.87 0.73
CA PRO A 62 -0.69 -14.25 0.87
C PRO A 62 -0.71 -14.66 2.35
N SER A 63 -1.40 -15.78 2.67
CA SER A 63 -1.51 -16.25 4.04
C SER A 63 -0.16 -16.45 4.72
N GLY A 64 0.00 -15.86 5.92
CA GLY A 64 1.23 -15.81 6.68
C GLY A 64 2.34 -14.93 6.06
N GLY A 65 2.05 -14.25 4.96
CA GLY A 65 3.01 -13.43 4.25
C GLY A 65 2.97 -11.95 4.65
N THR A 66 3.84 -11.18 4.00
CA THR A 66 3.89 -9.73 4.19
C THR A 66 4.02 -9.00 2.85
N LYS A 67 3.57 -7.75 2.83
CA LYS A 67 3.85 -6.81 1.74
C LYS A 67 4.47 -5.55 2.30
N PHE A 68 5.56 -5.13 1.70
CA PHE A 68 6.22 -3.87 2.00
C PHE A 68 6.20 -2.99 0.76
N ARG A 69 5.52 -1.85 0.86
CA ARG A 69 5.28 -0.96 -0.29
C ARG A 69 5.23 0.51 0.09
N TYR A 70 5.47 1.37 -0.90
CA TYR A 70 4.94 2.73 -0.87
C TYR A 70 3.56 2.74 -1.52
N PHE A 71 2.68 3.62 -1.03
CA PHE A 71 1.50 4.02 -1.76
C PHE A 71 1.38 5.53 -1.79
N GLN A 72 0.94 6.03 -2.93
CA GLN A 72 0.77 7.44 -3.20
C GLN A 72 -0.71 7.74 -3.36
N ILE A 73 -1.14 8.87 -2.82
CA ILE A 73 -2.51 9.35 -2.96
C ILE A 73 -2.43 10.72 -3.63
N ASN A 74 -2.93 10.80 -4.84
CA ASN A 74 -3.02 12.07 -5.55
C ASN A 74 -4.16 12.92 -5.01
N PRO A 75 -4.07 14.26 -5.08
CA PRO A 75 -5.22 15.11 -4.84
C PRO A 75 -6.34 14.77 -5.83
N LEU A 76 -7.56 14.70 -5.35
CA LEU A 76 -8.71 14.56 -6.24
C LEU A 76 -9.03 15.92 -6.86
N PRO A 77 -9.30 15.99 -8.18
CA PRO A 77 -9.80 17.20 -8.80
C PRO A 77 -11.11 17.66 -8.15
N GLU A 78 -11.29 18.97 -8.03
CA GLU A 78 -12.53 19.53 -7.50
C GLU A 78 -13.71 19.21 -8.44
N GLY A 79 -14.87 18.93 -7.85
CA GLY A 79 -16.14 18.80 -8.58
C GLY A 79 -16.33 17.47 -9.32
N ILE A 80 -15.56 16.44 -8.98
CA ILE A 80 -15.85 15.09 -9.50
C ILE A 80 -17.18 14.62 -8.88
N PRO A 81 -18.16 14.16 -9.69
CA PRO A 81 -19.40 13.57 -9.19
C PRO A 81 -19.16 12.30 -8.35
N ASP A 82 -19.98 12.08 -7.34
CA ASP A 82 -19.83 10.93 -6.43
C ASP A 82 -19.90 9.57 -7.15
N ASP A 83 -20.73 9.44 -8.17
CA ASP A 83 -20.84 8.22 -8.98
C ASP A 83 -19.53 7.94 -9.74
N MET A 84 -18.89 8.97 -10.29
CA MET A 84 -17.59 8.84 -10.93
C MET A 84 -16.49 8.46 -9.93
N LEU A 85 -16.50 9.01 -8.71
CA LEU A 85 -15.57 8.61 -7.65
C LEU A 85 -15.75 7.13 -7.26
N GLN A 86 -17.01 6.65 -7.22
CA GLN A 86 -17.31 5.23 -6.96
C GLN A 86 -16.74 4.33 -8.06
N GLU A 87 -16.87 4.73 -9.34
CA GLU A 87 -16.35 3.97 -10.48
C GLU A 87 -14.81 3.94 -10.46
N ILE A 88 -14.16 5.09 -10.24
CA ILE A 88 -12.69 5.18 -10.13
C ILE A 88 -12.17 4.28 -9.01
N ALA A 89 -12.80 4.33 -7.84
CA ALA A 89 -12.40 3.49 -6.71
C ALA A 89 -12.63 2.00 -7.02
N ALA A 90 -13.77 1.64 -7.63
CA ALA A 90 -14.07 0.25 -7.99
C ALA A 90 -13.02 -0.31 -8.96
N ASP A 91 -12.69 0.42 -10.02
CA ASP A 91 -11.66 0.04 -11.01
C ASP A 91 -10.27 -0.09 -10.37
N ALA A 92 -9.89 0.84 -9.48
CA ALA A 92 -8.61 0.78 -8.77
C ALA A 92 -8.48 -0.49 -7.90
N PHE A 93 -9.54 -0.85 -7.15
CA PHE A 93 -9.54 -2.05 -6.33
C PHE A 93 -9.62 -3.34 -7.16
N GLU A 94 -10.31 -3.33 -8.31
CA GLU A 94 -10.33 -4.46 -9.24
C GLU A 94 -8.93 -4.76 -9.78
N LYS A 95 -8.20 -3.74 -10.21
CA LYS A 95 -6.83 -3.87 -10.75
C LYS A 95 -5.84 -4.52 -9.79
N VAL A 96 -6.08 -4.42 -8.49
CA VAL A 96 -5.23 -5.03 -7.45
C VAL A 96 -5.91 -6.23 -6.77
N GLY A 97 -6.92 -6.84 -7.40
CA GLY A 97 -7.61 -8.04 -6.93
C GLY A 97 -8.38 -7.85 -5.62
N ALA A 98 -8.80 -6.62 -5.29
CA ALA A 98 -9.30 -6.24 -3.97
C ALA A 98 -10.76 -5.76 -3.96
N SER A 99 -11.55 -6.00 -5.01
CA SER A 99 -12.96 -5.59 -5.08
C SER A 99 -13.78 -6.10 -3.89
N HIS A 100 -13.48 -7.30 -3.40
CA HIS A 100 -14.15 -7.95 -2.27
C HIS A 100 -13.82 -7.30 -0.90
N HIS A 101 -12.78 -6.48 -0.82
CA HIS A 101 -12.43 -5.73 0.39
C HIS A 101 -13.28 -4.47 0.58
N ARG A 102 -13.99 -4.02 -0.46
CA ARG A 102 -14.91 -2.87 -0.40
C ARG A 102 -16.25 -3.29 0.18
N VAL A 103 -16.33 -3.42 1.51
CA VAL A 103 -17.50 -3.98 2.22
C VAL A 103 -18.57 -2.92 2.54
N ASP A 104 -18.15 -1.72 2.94
CA ASP A 104 -19.03 -0.57 3.20
C ASP A 104 -18.32 0.70 2.72
N THR A 105 -18.87 1.32 1.70
CA THR A 105 -18.34 2.54 1.07
C THR A 105 -19.20 3.77 1.33
N SER A 106 -20.08 3.72 2.34
CA SER A 106 -21.05 4.77 2.61
C SER A 106 -20.43 6.12 2.98
N LYS A 107 -19.27 6.12 3.65
CA LYS A 107 -18.55 7.35 4.02
C LYS A 107 -17.60 7.85 2.95
N HIS A 108 -16.97 6.96 2.22
CA HIS A 108 -16.03 7.33 1.15
C HIS A 108 -15.89 6.19 0.13
N PRO A 109 -15.82 6.48 -1.17
CA PRO A 109 -15.71 5.46 -2.23
C PRO A 109 -14.55 4.49 -2.08
N ALA A 110 -13.44 4.93 -1.51
CA ALA A 110 -12.24 4.11 -1.29
C ALA A 110 -12.23 3.36 0.05
N MET A 111 -13.34 3.34 0.80
CA MET A 111 -13.44 2.53 2.02
C MET A 111 -13.23 1.06 1.70
N HIS A 112 -12.36 0.42 2.49
CA HIS A 112 -12.05 -0.99 2.34
C HIS A 112 -11.56 -1.59 3.66
N LYS A 113 -11.63 -2.92 3.74
CA LYS A 113 -11.21 -3.69 4.90
C LYS A 113 -10.42 -4.90 4.45
N THR A 114 -9.23 -5.09 5.03
CA THR A 114 -8.40 -6.30 4.90
C THR A 114 -8.40 -7.09 6.20
N GLU A 115 -7.94 -8.34 6.18
CA GLU A 115 -7.74 -9.15 7.39
C GLU A 115 -6.30 -9.05 7.93
N THR A 116 -5.57 -8.02 7.52
CA THR A 116 -4.19 -7.76 7.88
C THR A 116 -4.04 -6.82 9.06
N VAL A 117 -2.86 -6.84 9.67
CA VAL A 117 -2.36 -5.73 10.49
C VAL A 117 -1.36 -4.96 9.64
N ASP A 118 -1.62 -3.66 9.47
CA ASP A 118 -0.75 -2.82 8.64
C ASP A 118 -0.04 -1.78 9.52
N TYR A 119 1.27 -1.66 9.35
CA TYR A 119 2.06 -0.57 9.91
C TYR A 119 2.28 0.47 8.82
N ILE A 120 1.73 1.65 9.04
CA ILE A 120 1.69 2.72 8.02
C ILE A 120 2.32 3.99 8.59
N ILE A 121 3.15 4.64 7.80
CA ILE A 121 3.78 5.92 8.14
C ILE A 121 3.51 6.91 7.01
N LEU A 122 2.97 8.08 7.33
CA LEU A 122 2.92 9.18 6.39
C LEU A 122 4.31 9.80 6.27
N LEU A 123 4.87 9.82 5.06
CA LEU A 123 6.20 10.39 4.79
C LEU A 123 6.10 11.84 4.31
N LYS A 124 5.06 12.14 3.51
CA LYS A 124 4.85 13.46 2.90
C LYS A 124 3.38 13.67 2.59
N GLY A 125 2.88 14.87 2.76
CA GLY A 125 1.53 15.30 2.34
C GLY A 125 0.63 15.65 3.52
N ASP A 126 -0.63 15.85 3.23
CA ASP A 126 -1.72 16.17 4.17
C ASP A 126 -2.82 15.13 3.96
N VAL A 127 -2.96 14.19 4.89
CA VAL A 127 -3.85 13.04 4.74
C VAL A 127 -4.81 12.94 5.91
N THR A 128 -6.07 12.63 5.61
CA THR A 128 -7.07 12.22 6.59
C THR A 128 -7.32 10.72 6.46
N LEU A 129 -7.21 10.01 7.56
CA LEU A 129 -7.71 8.64 7.72
C LEU A 129 -9.18 8.71 8.05
N ILE A 130 -10.03 8.08 7.23
CA ILE A 130 -11.46 7.94 7.44
C ILE A 130 -11.73 6.54 7.98
N LEU A 131 -12.43 6.46 9.11
CA LEU A 131 -12.98 5.26 9.72
C LEU A 131 -14.51 5.32 9.74
N ASP A 132 -15.18 4.24 10.11
CA ASP A 132 -16.65 4.20 10.14
C ASP A 132 -17.26 5.29 11.03
N GLU A 133 -16.67 5.58 12.19
CA GLU A 133 -17.20 6.54 13.16
C GLU A 133 -16.37 7.83 13.28
N GLU A 134 -15.08 7.80 12.89
CA GLU A 134 -14.14 8.88 13.16
C GLU A 134 -13.32 9.23 11.91
N GLU A 135 -12.83 10.46 11.88
CA GLU A 135 -11.84 10.94 10.92
C GLU A 135 -10.63 11.49 11.68
N VAL A 136 -9.43 11.11 11.26
CA VAL A 136 -8.19 11.52 11.92
C VAL A 136 -7.25 12.14 10.89
N LYS A 137 -6.90 13.41 11.11
CA LYS A 137 -5.84 14.05 10.34
C LYS A 137 -4.49 13.52 10.81
N ILE A 138 -3.68 13.06 9.86
CA ILE A 138 -2.31 12.59 10.11
C ILE A 138 -1.29 13.53 9.48
N ASN A 139 -0.15 13.69 10.15
CA ASN A 139 0.96 14.53 9.72
C ASN A 139 2.15 13.66 9.32
N PRO A 140 3.12 14.20 8.55
CA PRO A 140 4.36 13.46 8.25
C PRO A 140 5.02 12.92 9.52
N PHE A 141 5.42 11.63 9.44
CA PHE A 141 5.99 10.79 10.50
C PHE A 141 4.99 10.29 11.57
N ASP A 142 3.70 10.64 11.48
CA ASP A 142 2.69 9.93 12.27
C ASP A 142 2.59 8.46 11.81
N VAL A 143 2.37 7.59 12.78
CA VAL A 143 2.27 6.14 12.58
C VAL A 143 0.84 5.69 12.83
N VAL A 144 0.28 4.94 11.88
CA VAL A 144 -1.01 4.29 12.02
C VAL A 144 -0.81 2.78 12.07
N VAL A 145 -1.41 2.12 13.08
CA VAL A 145 -1.55 0.68 13.12
C VAL A 145 -2.98 0.35 12.71
N GLN A 146 -3.16 -0.07 11.46
CA GLN A 146 -4.45 -0.45 10.89
C GLN A 146 -4.69 -1.92 11.22
N ARG A 147 -5.75 -2.21 11.98
CA ARG A 147 -6.04 -3.53 12.55
C ARG A 147 -7.26 -4.17 11.90
N GLY A 148 -7.23 -4.36 10.58
CA GLY A 148 -8.34 -4.96 9.85
C GLY A 148 -9.67 -4.18 9.96
N THR A 149 -9.62 -2.87 10.16
CA THR A 149 -10.81 -2.00 10.24
C THR A 149 -11.14 -1.43 8.88
N ASN A 150 -12.43 -1.14 8.63
CA ASN A 150 -12.86 -0.46 7.42
C ASN A 150 -12.31 0.97 7.41
N HIS A 151 -11.66 1.37 6.33
CA HIS A 151 -10.98 2.66 6.28
C HIS A 151 -10.77 3.17 4.86
N ALA A 152 -10.52 4.48 4.75
CA ALA A 152 -10.03 5.13 3.56
C ALA A 152 -8.97 6.18 3.90
N TRP A 153 -8.18 6.55 2.90
CA TRP A 153 -7.17 7.60 2.99
C TRP A 153 -7.52 8.71 2.01
N VAL A 154 -7.59 9.94 2.48
CA VAL A 154 -7.91 11.10 1.64
C VAL A 154 -6.76 12.09 1.71
N ASN A 155 -6.25 12.49 0.55
CA ASN A 155 -5.27 13.57 0.44
C ASN A 155 -6.02 14.92 0.40
N ASN A 156 -5.77 15.75 1.41
CA ASN A 156 -6.37 17.10 1.51
C ASN A 156 -5.47 18.18 0.92
N GLY A 157 -4.25 17.84 0.53
CA GLY A 157 -3.26 18.75 -0.02
C GLY A 157 -3.41 18.96 -1.53
N SER A 158 -2.62 19.87 -2.08
CA SER A 158 -2.51 20.12 -3.53
C SER A 158 -1.45 19.25 -4.22
N ASP A 159 -0.57 18.63 -3.45
CA ASP A 159 0.50 17.77 -3.93
C ASP A 159 0.23 16.30 -3.56
N PRO A 160 0.78 15.32 -4.31
CA PRO A 160 0.68 13.91 -3.95
C PRO A 160 1.22 13.62 -2.54
N ALA A 161 0.43 12.93 -1.74
CA ALA A 161 0.85 12.37 -0.47
C ALA A 161 1.54 11.03 -0.67
N LEU A 162 2.56 10.75 0.14
CA LEU A 162 3.33 9.51 0.08
C LEU A 162 3.34 8.83 1.45
N LEU A 163 2.93 7.57 1.47
CA LEU A 163 2.93 6.72 2.64
C LEU A 163 3.78 5.48 2.39
N ILE A 164 4.31 4.90 3.45
CA ILE A 164 4.95 3.59 3.42
C ILE A 164 4.16 2.65 4.33
N ALA A 165 3.98 1.41 3.88
CA ALA A 165 3.20 0.41 4.60
C ALA A 165 3.88 -0.96 4.62
N VAL A 166 3.75 -1.64 5.76
CA VAL A 166 3.98 -3.08 5.89
C VAL A 166 2.66 -3.73 6.23
N LEU A 167 2.14 -4.59 5.35
CA LEU A 167 0.94 -5.38 5.55
C LEU A 167 1.35 -6.79 5.99
N ILE A 168 0.72 -7.31 7.03
CA ILE A 168 1.03 -8.59 7.66
C ILE A 168 -0.26 -9.40 7.77
N ASP A 169 -0.29 -10.58 7.14
CA ASP A 169 -1.40 -11.53 7.26
C ASP A 169 -1.25 -12.38 8.54
#